data_764df700840fdde000e111d07ec264ff
#
_entry.id   764df700840fdde000e111d07ec264ff
#
_cell.length_a   1.000
_cell.length_b   1.000
_cell.length_c   1.000
_cell.angle_alpha   90.00
_cell.angle_beta   90.00
_cell.angle_gamma   90.00
#
_symmetry.space_group_name_H-M   'P 1'
#
loop_
_entity.id
_entity.type
_entity.pdbx_description
1 polymer ?
#
loop_
_entity_poly.entity_id
_entity_poly.type
_entity_poly.pdbx_seq_one_letter_code
_entity_poly.pdbx_strand_id
1 'polypeptide(L)'
;MRRGAKQATPQLRIIGGQWRGRKLQFPDRPGLRPTGDRIRETLFNWLGPHLHNAKCLDLFAGSGILGIEALSRGAAHCDFFDNQPEIARNISQQLANLAAGNDASVHCGDALTLLKEGTTPWDIVFVDPPFDRALGELSL
;
A
#
# COMPACT_ATOMS: atom_id res chain seq x y z
N MET A 1 32.21 1.46 -11.00
CA MET A 1 31.56 1.66 -10.77
C MET A 1 30.69 1.81 -10.27
N ARG A 2 30.38 2.10 -10.07
CA ARG A 2 29.57 2.19 -9.56
C ARG A 2 28.73 2.61 -9.60
N ARG A 3 28.40 2.95 -9.71
CA ARG A 3 27.58 3.39 -9.79
C ARG A 3 26.41 3.12 -9.94
N GLY A 4 26.35 2.68 -10.47
CA GLY A 4 25.05 2.19 -10.74
C GLY A 4 24.12 2.19 -9.56
N ALA A 5 24.65 2.29 -8.42
CA ALA A 5 23.83 2.34 -7.23
C ALA A 5 22.78 3.46 -7.31
N LYS A 6 23.11 4.49 -8.05
CA LYS A 6 22.19 5.62 -8.18
C LYS A 6 20.93 5.27 -8.95
N GLN A 7 20.96 4.15 -9.65
CA GLN A 7 19.82 3.71 -10.43
C GLN A 7 18.99 2.68 -9.71
N ALA A 8 19.27 2.45 -8.45
CA ALA A 8 18.52 1.47 -7.68
C ALA A 8 17.06 1.86 -7.61
N THR A 9 16.20 0.86 -7.67
CA THR A 9 14.78 1.04 -7.49
C THR A 9 14.50 1.50 -6.06
N PRO A 10 13.61 2.47 -5.86
CA PRO A 10 13.27 2.88 -4.51
C PRO A 10 12.75 1.69 -3.69
N GLN A 11 13.11 1.68 -2.42
CA GLN A 11 12.74 0.59 -1.54
C GLN A 11 12.13 1.11 -0.26
N LEU A 12 11.22 0.34 0.29
CA LEU A 12 10.62 0.57 1.60
C LEU A 12 10.78 -0.68 2.42
N ARG A 13 10.84 -0.51 3.73
CA ARG A 13 10.97 -1.64 4.63
C ARG A 13 9.69 -1.80 5.43
N ILE A 14 9.25 -3.04 5.59
CA ILE A 14 8.13 -3.36 6.46
C ILE A 14 8.61 -3.24 7.90
N ILE A 15 7.85 -2.50 8.71
CA ILE A 15 8.30 -2.12 10.05
C ILE A 15 8.01 -3.18 11.07
N GLY A 16 6.84 -3.79 11.03
CA GLY A 16 6.48 -4.76 12.07
C GLY A 16 5.77 -5.97 11.52
N GLY A 17 5.45 -6.91 12.41
CA GLY A 17 4.68 -8.08 12.05
C GLY A 17 5.51 -9.21 11.47
N GLN A 18 4.82 -10.14 10.79
CA GLN A 18 5.47 -11.35 10.31
C GLN A 18 6.51 -11.09 9.22
N TRP A 19 6.38 -10.01 8.48
CA TRP A 19 7.32 -9.67 7.40
C TRP A 19 8.28 -8.56 7.80
N ARG A 20 8.43 -8.32 9.07
CA ARG A 20 9.29 -7.27 9.59
C ARG A 20 10.66 -7.33 8.93
N GLY A 21 11.14 -6.17 8.49
CA GLY A 21 12.47 -6.06 7.88
C GLY A 21 12.53 -6.41 6.41
N ARG A 22 11.49 -7.04 5.86
CA ARG A 22 11.44 -7.32 4.44
C ARG A 22 11.32 -6.01 3.67
N LYS A 23 11.94 -5.97 2.51
CA LYS A 23 11.97 -4.76 1.69
C LYS A 23 11.07 -4.91 0.50
N LEU A 24 10.39 -3.81 0.16
CA LEU A 24 9.52 -3.74 -1.00
C LEU A 24 10.12 -2.79 -2.00
N GLN A 25 10.00 -3.11 -3.28
CA GLN A 25 10.43 -2.24 -4.36
C GLN A 25 9.19 -1.70 -5.06
N PHE A 26 9.30 -0.48 -5.56
CA PHE A 26 8.19 0.12 -6.29
C PHE A 26 8.74 1.01 -7.39
N PRO A 27 7.94 1.29 -8.44
CA PRO A 27 8.41 2.10 -9.54
C PRO A 27 8.74 3.52 -9.09
N ASP A 28 9.82 4.07 -9.63
CA ASP A 28 10.19 5.46 -9.37
C ASP A 28 9.45 6.33 -10.36
N ARG A 29 8.33 6.87 -9.96
CA ARG A 29 7.45 7.61 -10.84
C ARG A 29 7.03 8.92 -10.21
N PRO A 30 6.84 9.96 -11.03
CA PRO A 30 6.35 11.23 -10.49
C PRO A 30 5.03 11.03 -9.76
N GLY A 31 4.93 11.63 -8.60
CA GLY A 31 3.71 11.54 -7.81
C GLY A 31 3.57 10.29 -6.99
N LEU A 32 4.48 9.33 -7.14
CA LEU A 32 4.44 8.12 -6.34
C LEU A 32 5.35 8.31 -5.13
N ARG A 33 4.74 8.71 -4.02
CA ARG A 33 5.47 8.97 -2.79
C ARG A 33 5.02 8.06 -1.70
N PRO A 34 5.90 7.19 -1.23
CA PRO A 34 5.53 6.32 -0.13
C PRO A 34 5.45 7.09 1.18
N THR A 35 4.60 6.61 2.06
CA THR A 35 4.52 7.13 3.41
C THR A 35 5.77 6.74 4.17
N GLY A 36 6.40 7.69 4.82
CA GLY A 36 7.67 7.46 5.51
C GLY A 36 7.54 6.56 6.72
N ASP A 37 8.69 6.05 7.17
CA ASP A 37 8.73 5.07 8.25
C ASP A 37 8.10 5.58 9.53
N ARG A 38 8.42 6.82 9.92
CA ARG A 38 7.92 7.35 11.18
C ARG A 38 6.41 7.51 11.15
N ILE A 39 5.89 8.01 10.04
CA ILE A 39 4.45 8.21 9.93
C ILE A 39 3.75 6.86 9.95
N ARG A 40 4.29 5.89 9.24
CA ARG A 40 3.71 4.54 9.25
C ARG A 40 3.73 3.93 10.63
N GLU A 41 4.82 4.07 11.34
CA GLU A 41 4.92 3.51 12.68
C GLU A 41 3.88 4.12 13.60
N THR A 42 3.72 5.44 13.56
CA THR A 42 2.74 6.12 14.38
C THR A 42 1.33 5.65 14.04
N LEU A 43 1.03 5.58 12.74
CA LEU A 43 -0.29 5.15 12.29
C LEU A 43 -0.61 3.75 12.79
N PHE A 44 0.32 2.82 12.62
CA PHE A 44 0.05 1.43 12.96
C PHE A 44 0.09 1.18 14.45
N ASN A 45 0.80 2.02 15.20
CA ASN A 45 0.69 1.95 16.66
C ASN A 45 -0.74 2.31 17.10
N TRP A 46 -1.33 3.32 16.47
CA TRP A 46 -2.72 3.69 16.78
C TRP A 46 -3.69 2.59 16.39
N LEU A 47 -3.46 1.97 15.22
CA LEU A 47 -4.36 0.94 14.71
C LEU A 47 -4.18 -0.39 15.41
N GLY A 48 -3.10 -0.57 16.16
CA GLY A 48 -2.70 -1.85 16.70
C GLY A 48 -3.84 -2.73 17.21
N PRO A 49 -4.70 -2.22 18.10
CA PRO A 49 -5.77 -3.07 18.64
C PRO A 49 -6.80 -3.47 17.60
N HIS A 50 -6.88 -2.76 16.49
CA HIS A 50 -7.91 -2.99 15.48
C HIS A 50 -7.42 -3.77 14.27
N LEU A 51 -6.13 -4.09 14.22
CA LEU A 51 -5.55 -4.73 13.03
C LEU A 51 -5.82 -6.22 12.96
N HIS A 52 -5.82 -6.88 14.09
CA HIS A 52 -5.95 -8.34 14.10
C HIS A 52 -7.25 -8.77 13.46
N ASN A 53 -7.16 -9.62 12.45
CA ASN A 53 -8.30 -10.13 11.70
C ASN A 53 -9.10 -9.07 10.95
N ALA A 54 -8.55 -7.86 10.79
CA ALA A 54 -9.25 -6.78 10.10
C ALA A 54 -9.29 -7.02 8.61
N LYS A 55 -10.36 -6.56 7.98
CA LYS A 55 -10.48 -6.51 6.53
C LYS A 55 -10.15 -5.09 6.11
N CYS A 56 -9.14 -4.95 5.29
CA CYS A 56 -8.59 -3.65 4.94
C CYS A 56 -8.77 -3.34 3.45
N LEU A 57 -8.86 -2.06 3.16
CA LEU A 57 -8.86 -1.57 1.80
C LEU A 57 -7.80 -0.50 1.69
N ASP A 58 -6.92 -0.61 0.71
CA ASP A 58 -5.88 0.37 0.43
C ASP A 58 -6.22 1.05 -0.88
N LEU A 59 -6.89 2.19 -0.78
CA LEU A 59 -7.21 3.01 -1.94
C LEU A 59 -5.99 3.82 -2.34
N PHE A 60 -5.81 4.02 -3.64
CA PHE A 60 -4.63 4.74 -4.14
C PHE A 60 -3.36 4.06 -3.60
N ALA A 61 -3.30 2.75 -3.78
CA ALA A 61 -2.33 1.95 -3.05
C ALA A 61 -0.87 2.34 -3.32
N GLY A 62 -0.54 2.78 -4.53
CA GLY A 62 0.82 3.16 -4.84
C GLY A 62 1.79 2.02 -4.61
N SER A 63 2.72 2.19 -3.67
CA SER A 63 3.66 1.12 -3.36
C SER A 63 3.01 -0.08 -2.69
N GLY A 64 1.82 0.11 -2.14
CA GLY A 64 1.14 -0.93 -1.38
C GLY A 64 1.61 -1.05 0.05
N ILE A 65 2.47 -0.13 0.49
CA ILE A 65 3.12 -0.31 1.79
C ILE A 65 2.13 -0.29 2.96
N LEU A 66 1.06 0.51 2.88
CA LEU A 66 0.12 0.57 3.99
C LEU A 66 -0.66 -0.73 4.14
N GLY A 67 -1.20 -1.24 3.04
CA GLY A 67 -1.92 -2.50 3.10
C GLY A 67 -1.02 -3.67 3.44
N ILE A 68 0.20 -3.66 2.91
CA ILE A 68 1.15 -4.74 3.20
C ILE A 68 1.57 -4.69 4.68
N GLU A 69 1.78 -3.50 5.22
CA GLU A 69 2.09 -3.38 6.64
C GLU A 69 0.94 -3.92 7.48
N ALA A 70 -0.31 -3.61 7.10
CA ALA A 70 -1.47 -4.13 7.82
C ALA A 70 -1.51 -5.65 7.79
N LEU A 71 -1.28 -6.24 6.63
CA LEU A 71 -1.24 -7.71 6.53
C LEU A 71 -0.13 -8.29 7.40
N SER A 72 1.03 -7.64 7.38
CA SER A 72 2.17 -8.10 8.18
C SER A 72 1.82 -8.12 9.66
N ARG A 73 0.98 -7.21 10.11
CA ARG A 73 0.64 -7.08 11.52
C ARG A 73 -0.65 -7.80 11.91
N GLY A 74 -1.17 -8.65 11.03
CA GLY A 74 -2.26 -9.53 11.42
C GLY A 74 -3.61 -9.27 10.80
N ALA A 75 -3.72 -8.35 9.85
CA ALA A 75 -4.96 -8.17 9.13
C ALA A 75 -5.33 -9.47 8.42
N ALA A 76 -6.62 -9.75 8.34
CA ALA A 76 -7.07 -10.98 7.71
C ALA A 76 -7.00 -10.89 6.20
N HIS A 77 -7.26 -9.71 5.65
CA HIS A 77 -7.29 -9.54 4.21
C HIS A 77 -7.11 -8.07 3.87
N CYS A 78 -6.48 -7.80 2.73
CA CYS A 78 -6.39 -6.44 2.22
C CYS A 78 -6.66 -6.42 0.74
N ASP A 79 -7.58 -5.55 0.33
CA ASP A 79 -7.80 -5.23 -1.06
C ASP A 79 -7.01 -4.00 -1.41
N PHE A 80 -6.22 -4.09 -2.48
CA PHE A 80 -5.41 -2.98 -2.96
C PHE A 80 -6.02 -2.45 -4.24
N PHE A 81 -6.17 -1.15 -4.34
CA PHE A 81 -6.76 -0.52 -5.52
C PHE A 81 -5.86 0.58 -6.03
N ASP A 82 -5.53 0.50 -7.32
CA ASP A 82 -4.81 1.57 -7.99
C ASP A 82 -5.25 1.59 -9.44
N ASN A 83 -5.32 2.78 -10.04
CA ASN A 83 -5.80 2.88 -11.40
C ASN A 83 -4.71 2.71 -12.45
N GLN A 84 -3.45 2.55 -12.04
CA GLN A 84 -2.35 2.39 -12.97
C GLN A 84 -1.94 0.92 -13.03
N PRO A 85 -2.01 0.30 -14.24
CA PRO A 85 -1.70 -1.12 -14.35
C PRO A 85 -0.30 -1.49 -13.88
N GLU A 86 0.67 -0.62 -14.15
CA GLU A 86 2.05 -0.91 -13.74
C GLU A 86 2.17 -0.97 -12.23
N ILE A 87 1.49 -0.07 -11.54
CA ILE A 87 1.52 -0.06 -10.09
C ILE A 87 0.82 -1.30 -9.55
N ALA A 88 -0.33 -1.64 -10.11
CA ALA A 88 -1.05 -2.84 -9.67
C ALA A 88 -0.19 -4.09 -9.87
N ARG A 89 0.50 -4.20 -10.99
CA ARG A 89 1.38 -5.34 -11.22
C ARG A 89 2.51 -5.39 -10.21
N ASN A 90 3.08 -4.24 -9.87
CA ASN A 90 4.15 -4.21 -8.89
C ASN A 90 3.67 -4.68 -7.53
N ILE A 91 2.49 -4.24 -7.12
CA ILE A 91 1.94 -4.69 -5.84
C ILE A 91 1.74 -6.20 -5.85
N SER A 92 1.19 -6.74 -6.94
CA SER A 92 1.00 -8.17 -7.06
C SER A 92 2.33 -8.92 -6.95
N GLN A 93 3.38 -8.39 -7.57
CA GLN A 93 4.68 -8.99 -7.52
C GLN A 93 5.23 -9.01 -6.09
N GLN A 94 5.10 -7.90 -5.38
CA GLN A 94 5.57 -7.84 -4.01
C GLN A 94 4.81 -8.81 -3.11
N LEU A 95 3.50 -8.91 -3.30
CA LEU A 95 2.70 -9.84 -2.52
C LEU A 95 3.09 -11.28 -2.81
N ALA A 96 3.39 -11.60 -4.06
CA ALA A 96 3.85 -12.93 -4.41
C ALA A 96 5.18 -13.24 -3.72
N ASN A 97 6.09 -12.27 -3.70
CA ASN A 97 7.38 -12.46 -3.04
C ASN A 97 7.22 -12.69 -1.54
N LEU A 98 6.18 -12.14 -0.95
CA LEU A 98 5.89 -12.31 0.47
C LEU A 98 5.05 -13.56 0.75
N ALA A 99 4.61 -14.25 -0.30
CA ALA A 99 3.76 -15.43 -0.18
C ALA A 99 2.44 -15.09 0.54
N ALA A 100 1.87 -13.94 0.21
CA ALA A 100 0.64 -13.49 0.87
C ALA A 100 -0.57 -14.35 0.52
N GLY A 101 -0.55 -14.97 -0.65
CA GLY A 101 -1.63 -15.88 -1.02
C GLY A 101 -2.97 -15.18 -1.14
N ASN A 102 -4.00 -15.82 -0.59
CA ASN A 102 -5.36 -15.32 -0.69
C ASN A 102 -5.66 -14.20 0.29
N ASP A 103 -4.70 -13.82 1.13
CA ASP A 103 -4.93 -12.74 2.08
C ASP A 103 -4.90 -11.38 1.42
N ALA A 104 -4.60 -11.30 0.13
CA ALA A 104 -4.53 -10.04 -0.57
C ALA A 104 -5.17 -10.17 -1.94
N SER A 105 -5.80 -9.09 -2.38
CA SER A 105 -6.35 -8.99 -3.73
C SER A 105 -5.96 -7.65 -4.31
N VAL A 106 -5.53 -7.63 -5.56
CA VAL A 106 -5.10 -6.40 -6.21
C VAL A 106 -6.06 -6.09 -7.35
N HIS A 107 -6.56 -4.87 -7.36
CA HIS A 107 -7.52 -4.41 -8.34
C HIS A 107 -6.97 -3.21 -9.08
N CYS A 108 -7.09 -3.23 -10.40
CA CYS A 108 -6.71 -2.10 -11.22
C CYS A 108 -7.98 -1.47 -11.76
N GLY A 109 -8.25 -0.23 -11.34
CA GLY A 109 -9.45 0.44 -11.78
C GLY A 109 -9.74 1.68 -10.99
N ASP A 110 -10.95 2.17 -11.15
CA ASP A 110 -11.38 3.40 -10.51
C ASP A 110 -11.92 3.10 -9.12
N ALA A 111 -11.28 3.70 -8.12
CA ALA A 111 -11.69 3.50 -6.73
C ALA A 111 -13.13 3.91 -6.50
N LEU A 112 -13.59 4.95 -7.19
CA LEU A 112 -14.98 5.39 -7.02
C LEU A 112 -15.95 4.34 -7.49
N THR A 113 -15.61 3.62 -8.55
CA THR A 113 -16.47 2.54 -9.02
C THR A 113 -16.58 1.44 -7.97
N LEU A 114 -15.46 1.11 -7.36
CA LEU A 114 -15.48 0.10 -6.31
C LEU A 114 -16.38 0.53 -5.16
N LEU A 115 -16.26 1.78 -4.73
CA LEU A 115 -17.05 2.28 -3.61
C LEU A 115 -18.53 2.31 -3.93
N LYS A 116 -18.87 2.59 -5.19
CA LYS A 116 -20.28 2.61 -5.59
C LYS A 116 -20.91 1.24 -5.52
N GLU A 117 -20.13 0.22 -5.81
CA GLU A 117 -20.66 -1.14 -5.75
C GLU A 117 -20.97 -1.55 -4.32
N GLY A 118 -20.21 -1.01 -3.37
CA GLY A 118 -20.55 -1.04 -1.97
C GLY A 118 -20.84 -2.38 -1.35
N THR A 119 -20.23 -3.43 -1.87
CA THR A 119 -20.64 -4.77 -1.47
C THR A 119 -19.82 -5.35 -0.33
N THR A 120 -18.62 -4.83 -0.10
CA THR A 120 -17.74 -5.43 0.91
C THR A 120 -17.48 -4.44 2.03
N PRO A 121 -17.87 -4.79 3.25
CA PRO A 121 -17.53 -3.94 4.38
C PRO A 121 -16.07 -4.13 4.76
N TRP A 122 -15.36 -3.04 4.88
CA TRP A 122 -13.99 -3.06 5.37
C TRP A 122 -13.96 -2.47 6.76
N ASP A 123 -13.08 -3.01 7.59
CA ASP A 123 -12.89 -2.49 8.93
C ASP A 123 -11.98 -1.27 8.92
N ILE A 124 -11.02 -1.26 8.02
CA ILE A 124 -10.03 -0.18 7.91
C ILE A 124 -9.86 0.17 6.45
N VAL A 125 -9.93 1.47 6.15
CA VAL A 125 -9.69 1.95 4.79
C VAL A 125 -8.55 2.96 4.84
N PHE A 126 -7.48 2.66 4.10
CA PHE A 126 -6.37 3.59 3.95
C PHE A 126 -6.62 4.46 2.73
N VAL A 127 -6.61 5.76 2.92
CA VAL A 127 -6.81 6.70 1.83
C VAL A 127 -5.61 7.63 1.80
N ASP A 128 -4.74 7.41 0.83
CA ASP A 128 -3.51 8.18 0.71
C ASP A 128 -3.39 8.67 -0.73
N PRO A 129 -4.19 9.66 -1.11
CA PRO A 129 -4.20 10.13 -2.49
C PRO A 129 -2.86 10.76 -2.89
N PRO A 130 -2.57 10.80 -4.18
CA PRO A 130 -1.31 11.37 -4.67
C PRO A 130 -1.33 12.89 -4.60
N PHE A 131 -1.05 13.42 -3.42
CA PHE A 131 -1.14 14.86 -3.17
C PHE A 131 -0.21 15.67 -4.06
N ASP A 132 0.88 15.06 -4.52
CA ASP A 132 1.77 15.79 -5.42
C ASP A 132 1.05 16.31 -6.65
N ARG A 133 0.09 15.55 -7.13
CA ARG A 133 -0.66 15.94 -8.31
C ARG A 133 -1.93 16.67 -7.97
N ALA A 134 -2.57 16.26 -6.89
CA ALA A 134 -3.89 16.77 -6.55
C ALA A 134 -3.84 18.06 -5.75
N LEU A 135 -2.72 18.34 -5.11
CA LEU A 135 -2.66 19.43 -4.14
C LEU A 135 -3.04 20.75 -4.77
N GLY A 136 -2.55 21.02 -5.96
CA GLY A 136 -2.88 22.27 -6.63
C GLY A 136 -4.37 22.40 -6.90
N GLU A 137 -5.03 21.31 -7.19
CA GLU A 137 -6.45 21.32 -7.46
C GLU A 137 -7.28 21.41 -6.20
N LEU A 138 -6.75 20.92 -5.11
CA LEU A 138 -7.47 20.89 -3.85
C LEU A 138 -7.22 22.10 -2.99
N SER A 139 -6.28 22.93 -3.36
CA SER A 139 -5.98 24.13 -2.59
C SER A 139 -7.08 25.16 -2.85
N LEU A 140 -8.12 25.01 -2.17
CA LEU A 140 -9.33 25.83 -2.38
C LEU A 140 -9.33 27.09 -1.58
#